data_1276708709dafc5f7dd73c31721c6b5c
#
_entry.id   1276708709dafc5f7dd73c31721c6b5c
#
_cell.length_a   1.000
_cell.length_b   1.000
_cell.length_c   1.000
_cell.angle_alpha   90.00
_cell.angle_beta   90.00
_cell.angle_gamma   90.00
#
_symmetry.space_group_name_H-M   'P 1'
#
loop_
_entity.id
_entity.type
_entity.pdbx_description
1 polymer ?
#
loop_
_entity_poly.entity_id
_entity_poly.type
_entity_poly.pdbx_seq_one_letter_code
_entity_poly.pdbx_strand_id
1 'polypeptide(L)'
;MKFITIGELLMRLSPPDYEKIRTTSSYVVNFGGAEANVAVSLANLGVDTTVFTVLPDNDIGRSAVRSLKANDVHTSPIIFGGERMGVYFLEEGIGVRSSKVIYDRKHSAFAEYDYTTVDFKALLEGYDWLH
;
A
#
# COMPACT_ATOMS: atom_id res chain seq x y z
N MET A 1 -14.40 17.75 -4.20
CA MET A 1 -13.02 17.80 -3.66
C MET A 1 -12.36 16.48 -4.03
N LYS A 2 -11.26 16.58 -4.77
CA LYS A 2 -10.48 15.42 -5.25
C LYS A 2 -9.15 15.36 -4.52
N PHE A 3 -8.80 14.20 -4.04
CA PHE A 3 -7.62 13.96 -3.22
C PHE A 3 -6.71 12.91 -3.90
N ILE A 4 -5.42 13.15 -3.97
CA ILE A 4 -4.46 12.17 -4.43
C ILE A 4 -3.42 11.91 -3.34
N THR A 5 -3.07 10.65 -3.14
CA THR A 5 -1.95 10.26 -2.28
C THR A 5 -0.84 9.63 -3.11
N ILE A 6 0.41 9.90 -2.74
CA ILE A 6 1.59 9.35 -3.40
C ILE A 6 2.44 8.64 -2.34
N GLY A 7 2.55 7.33 -2.45
CA GLY A 7 3.34 6.56 -1.49
C GLY A 7 3.46 5.10 -1.83
N GLU A 8 4.26 4.39 -1.04
CA GLU A 8 4.47 2.97 -1.22
C GLU A 8 3.34 2.15 -0.61
N LEU A 9 2.71 1.32 -1.43
CA LEU A 9 1.79 0.29 -0.97
C LEU A 9 2.57 -1.00 -0.68
N LEU A 10 2.43 -1.51 0.53
CA LEU A 10 3.14 -2.69 1.04
C LEU A 10 2.18 -3.86 1.23
N MET A 11 2.69 -5.06 1.03
CA MET A 11 2.01 -6.27 1.47
C MET A 11 2.28 -6.49 2.95
N ARG A 12 1.23 -6.54 3.77
CA ARG A 12 1.30 -6.84 5.20
C ARG A 12 1.00 -8.32 5.44
N LEU A 13 1.91 -8.98 6.12
CA LEU A 13 1.78 -10.36 6.56
C LEU A 13 1.67 -10.41 8.09
N SER A 14 0.52 -10.83 8.61
CA SER A 14 0.28 -10.94 10.04
C SER A 14 -0.01 -12.39 10.43
N PRO A 15 0.67 -12.95 11.45
CA PRO A 15 0.24 -14.23 12.01
C PRO A 15 -1.22 -14.16 12.47
N PRO A 16 -2.02 -15.23 12.30
CA PRO A 16 -3.38 -15.27 12.84
C PRO A 16 -3.37 -15.38 14.37
N ASP A 17 -4.49 -15.08 14.98
CA ASP A 17 -4.80 -15.37 16.39
C ASP A 17 -3.72 -14.93 17.39
N TYR A 18 -3.05 -13.78 17.14
CA TYR A 18 -1.96 -13.25 17.95
C TYR A 18 -0.75 -14.18 18.10
N GLU A 19 -0.56 -15.11 17.16
CA GLU A 19 0.63 -15.95 17.11
C GLU A 19 1.90 -15.08 16.92
N LYS A 20 3.05 -15.65 17.27
CA LYS A 20 4.34 -14.99 17.07
C LYS A 20 4.88 -15.28 15.68
N ILE A 21 5.50 -14.29 15.03
CA ILE A 21 6.18 -14.46 13.75
C ILE A 21 7.15 -15.64 13.79
N ARG A 22 7.85 -15.82 14.93
CA ARG A 22 8.88 -16.86 15.08
C ARG A 22 8.32 -18.28 14.98
N THR A 23 7.06 -18.50 15.31
CA THR A 23 6.47 -19.83 15.45
C THR A 23 5.28 -20.10 14.58
N THR A 24 4.73 -19.08 13.93
CA THR A 24 3.57 -19.26 13.04
C THR A 24 3.92 -20.06 11.78
N SER A 25 2.97 -20.82 11.30
CA SER A 25 3.05 -21.54 10.02
C SER A 25 2.21 -20.88 8.90
N SER A 26 1.49 -19.80 9.22
CA SER A 26 0.61 -19.12 8.27
C SER A 26 0.53 -17.62 8.51
N TYR A 27 0.12 -16.88 7.46
CA TYR A 27 -0.06 -15.44 7.53
C TYR A 27 -1.36 -15.02 6.88
N VAL A 28 -2.03 -14.07 7.49
CA VAL A 28 -3.11 -13.30 6.88
C VAL A 28 -2.50 -12.19 6.04
N VAL A 29 -2.90 -12.11 4.77
CA VAL A 29 -2.40 -11.12 3.81
C VAL A 29 -3.32 -9.91 3.78
N ASN A 30 -2.76 -8.74 3.98
CA ASN A 30 -3.42 -7.44 3.75
C ASN A 30 -2.48 -6.52 2.99
N PHE A 31 -2.99 -5.39 2.53
CA PHE A 31 -2.19 -4.34 1.90
C PHE A 31 -2.36 -3.05 2.69
N GLY A 32 -1.27 -2.29 2.85
CA GLY A 32 -1.29 -1.06 3.59
C GLY A 32 -0.05 -0.21 3.32
N GLY A 33 -0.10 1.01 3.80
CA GLY A 33 0.94 2.01 3.71
C GLY A 33 0.34 3.31 4.24
N ALA A 34 1.15 4.23 4.75
CA ALA A 34 0.64 5.44 5.37
C ALA A 34 -0.32 6.20 4.44
N GLU A 35 0.11 6.45 3.22
CA GLU A 35 -0.62 7.21 2.21
C GLU A 35 -1.86 6.45 1.70
N ALA A 36 -1.72 5.14 1.49
CA ALA A 36 -2.84 4.29 1.08
C ALA A 36 -3.91 4.18 2.18
N ASN A 37 -3.50 4.10 3.45
CA ASN A 37 -4.43 4.09 4.58
C ASN A 37 -5.22 5.40 4.68
N VAL A 38 -4.57 6.55 4.42
CA VAL A 38 -5.24 7.85 4.34
C VAL A 38 -6.26 7.84 3.20
N ALA A 39 -5.87 7.37 2.00
CA ALA A 39 -6.77 7.30 0.86
C ALA A 39 -8.01 6.45 1.14
N VAL A 40 -7.83 5.24 1.70
CA VAL A 40 -8.94 4.35 2.07
C VAL A 40 -9.84 5.01 3.13
N SER A 41 -9.26 5.66 4.13
CA SER A 41 -10.05 6.34 5.17
C SER A 41 -10.89 7.47 4.59
N LEU A 42 -10.31 8.27 3.69
CA LEU A 42 -11.02 9.36 3.03
C LEU A 42 -12.11 8.85 2.08
N ALA A 43 -11.84 7.78 1.33
CA ALA A 43 -12.85 7.16 0.46
C ALA A 43 -14.05 6.66 1.28
N ASN A 44 -13.81 6.01 2.42
CA ASN A 44 -14.87 5.59 3.34
C ASN A 44 -15.68 6.76 3.93
N LEU A 45 -15.11 7.97 3.94
CA LEU A 45 -15.81 9.20 4.33
C LEU A 45 -16.46 9.91 3.14
N GLY A 46 -16.48 9.30 1.96
CA GLY A 46 -17.12 9.83 0.76
C GLY A 46 -16.28 10.87 -0.01
N VAL A 47 -14.98 10.95 0.24
CA VAL A 47 -14.07 11.80 -0.52
C VAL A 47 -13.59 11.07 -1.77
N ASP A 48 -13.59 11.76 -2.91
CA ASP A 48 -13.06 11.26 -4.18
C ASP A 48 -11.52 11.15 -4.08
N THR A 49 -11.00 9.94 -3.88
CA THR A 49 -9.59 9.69 -3.60
C THR A 49 -8.92 8.79 -4.63
N THR A 50 -7.68 9.15 -4.95
CA THR A 50 -6.81 8.41 -5.87
C THR A 50 -5.50 8.06 -5.18
N VAL A 51 -4.94 6.90 -5.50
CA VAL A 51 -3.59 6.50 -5.08
C VAL A 51 -2.68 6.43 -6.30
N PHE A 52 -1.53 7.12 -6.23
CA PHE A 52 -0.40 6.90 -7.12
C PHE A 52 0.68 6.09 -6.39
N THR A 53 1.08 4.99 -6.97
CA THR A 53 2.17 4.13 -6.50
C THR A 53 2.76 3.34 -7.66
N VAL A 54 3.84 2.62 -7.42
CA VAL A 54 4.44 1.69 -8.38
C VAL A 54 4.40 0.28 -7.80
N LEU A 55 3.87 -0.65 -8.56
CA LEU A 55 3.69 -2.05 -8.16
C LEU A 55 4.30 -3.00 -9.20
N PRO A 56 4.76 -4.19 -8.79
CA PRO A 56 5.19 -5.20 -9.75
C PRO A 56 4.02 -5.67 -10.61
N ASP A 57 4.29 -5.95 -11.89
CA ASP A 57 3.30 -6.48 -12.82
C ASP A 57 3.16 -8.00 -12.65
N ASN A 58 2.57 -8.40 -11.56
CA ASN A 58 2.28 -9.79 -11.21
C ASN A 58 1.00 -9.89 -10.38
N ASP A 59 0.60 -11.09 -10.01
CA ASP A 59 -0.64 -11.34 -9.27
C ASP A 59 -0.67 -10.66 -7.90
N ILE A 60 0.49 -10.46 -7.24
CA ILE A 60 0.57 -9.75 -5.96
C ILE A 60 0.24 -8.28 -6.16
N GLY A 61 0.87 -7.62 -7.15
CA GLY A 61 0.57 -6.23 -7.49
C GLY A 61 -0.89 -6.04 -7.91
N ARG A 62 -1.44 -6.97 -8.69
CA ARG A 62 -2.87 -6.94 -9.08
C ARG A 62 -3.80 -7.14 -7.89
N SER A 63 -3.44 -7.99 -6.93
CA SER A 63 -4.18 -8.18 -5.68
C SER A 63 -4.20 -6.89 -4.83
N ALA A 64 -3.10 -6.18 -4.77
CA ALA A 64 -3.01 -4.89 -4.09
C ALA A 64 -3.94 -3.85 -4.72
N VAL A 65 -3.98 -3.74 -6.04
CA VAL A 65 -4.93 -2.87 -6.76
C VAL A 65 -6.38 -3.25 -6.46
N ARG A 66 -6.68 -4.54 -6.44
CA ARG A 66 -8.02 -5.03 -6.09
C ARG A 66 -8.43 -4.61 -4.68
N SER A 67 -7.51 -4.65 -3.73
CA SER A 67 -7.74 -4.21 -2.35
C SER A 67 -8.10 -2.72 -2.27
N LEU A 68 -7.42 -1.85 -3.03
CA LEU A 68 -7.75 -0.43 -3.10
C LEU A 68 -9.12 -0.19 -3.73
N LYS A 69 -9.41 -0.85 -4.86
CA LYS A 69 -10.70 -0.75 -5.56
C LYS A 69 -11.87 -1.21 -4.70
N ALA A 70 -11.67 -2.23 -3.87
CA ALA A 70 -12.71 -2.72 -2.94
C ALA A 70 -13.08 -1.68 -1.87
N ASN A 71 -12.28 -0.64 -1.70
CA ASN A 71 -12.52 0.49 -0.80
C ASN A 71 -12.80 1.79 -1.57
N ASP A 72 -13.29 1.69 -2.82
CA ASP A 72 -13.67 2.83 -3.67
C ASP A 72 -12.53 3.84 -3.93
N VAL A 73 -11.27 3.40 -3.85
CA VAL A 73 -10.09 4.21 -4.18
C VAL A 73 -9.77 4.09 -5.67
N HIS A 74 -9.61 5.22 -6.35
CA HIS A 74 -9.19 5.25 -7.75
C HIS A 74 -7.74 4.85 -7.90
N THR A 75 -7.47 3.97 -8.86
CA THR A 75 -6.16 3.34 -9.08
C THR A 75 -5.61 3.57 -10.48
N SER A 76 -6.25 4.44 -11.26
CA SER A 76 -5.88 4.69 -12.67
C SER A 76 -4.42 5.12 -12.88
N PRO A 77 -3.80 5.93 -12.01
CA PRO A 77 -2.41 6.37 -12.23
C PRO A 77 -1.37 5.38 -11.67
N ILE A 78 -1.75 4.21 -11.16
CA ILE A 78 -0.78 3.22 -10.68
C ILE A 78 0.07 2.72 -11.84
N ILE A 79 1.39 2.75 -11.66
CA ILE A 79 2.36 2.24 -12.61
C ILE A 79 2.74 0.80 -12.26
N PHE A 80 2.78 -0.05 -13.28
CA PHE A 80 3.27 -1.42 -13.12
C PHE A 80 4.68 -1.54 -13.68
N GLY A 81 5.59 -2.05 -12.87
CA GLY A 81 7.00 -2.25 -13.24
C GLY A 81 7.78 -2.77 -12.03
N GLY A 82 9.06 -3.09 -12.26
CA GLY A 82 9.91 -3.68 -11.23
C GLY A 82 9.57 -5.14 -10.93
N GLU A 83 10.27 -5.73 -9.98
CA GLU A 83 10.21 -7.17 -9.74
C GLU A 83 9.44 -7.56 -8.49
N ARG A 84 9.46 -6.73 -7.45
CA ARG A 84 8.88 -7.09 -6.16
C ARG A 84 8.10 -5.96 -5.50
N MET A 85 7.11 -6.35 -4.73
CA MET A 85 6.42 -5.49 -3.79
C MET A 85 7.15 -5.47 -2.45
N GLY A 86 7.25 -4.30 -1.81
CA GLY A 86 7.72 -4.23 -0.44
C GLY A 86 6.77 -4.96 0.52
N VAL A 87 7.34 -5.60 1.54
CA VAL A 87 6.61 -6.41 2.52
C VAL A 87 6.93 -5.92 3.92
N TYR A 88 5.96 -5.99 4.81
CA TYR A 88 6.22 -5.95 6.23
C TYR A 88 5.43 -7.02 6.98
N PHE A 89 6.05 -7.51 8.05
CA PHE A 89 5.45 -8.46 8.95
C PHE A 89 4.95 -7.72 10.19
N LEU A 90 3.70 -7.95 10.56
CA LEU A 90 3.11 -7.37 11.76
C LEU A 90 2.72 -8.49 12.73
N GLU A 91 3.44 -8.60 13.84
CA GLU A 91 3.01 -9.38 14.99
C GLU A 91 2.13 -8.51 15.87
N GLU A 92 0.86 -8.85 15.98
CA GLU A 92 -0.08 -8.09 16.77
C GLU A 92 0.17 -8.30 18.26
N GLY A 93 0.17 -7.20 19.02
CA GLY A 93 0.30 -7.24 20.46
C GLY A 93 -0.99 -7.72 21.13
N ILE A 94 -0.85 -8.35 22.30
CA ILE A 94 -1.97 -8.74 23.15
C ILE A 94 -1.58 -8.62 24.63
N GLY A 95 -2.47 -8.02 25.42
CA GLY A 95 -2.19 -7.77 26.84
C GLY A 95 -0.96 -6.88 27.01
N VAL A 96 0.03 -7.39 27.74
CA VAL A 96 1.31 -6.68 27.99
C VAL A 96 2.31 -6.82 26.85
N ARG A 97 2.05 -7.68 25.86
CA ARG A 97 2.93 -7.88 24.72
C ARG A 97 2.69 -6.80 23.68
N SER A 98 3.73 -6.01 23.40
CA SER A 98 3.69 -4.99 22.35
C SER A 98 3.64 -5.61 20.96
N SER A 99 3.09 -4.87 20.00
CA SER A 99 3.18 -5.20 18.58
C SER A 99 4.63 -5.11 18.10
N LYS A 100 4.97 -5.91 17.10
CA LYS A 100 6.29 -5.94 16.48
C LYS A 100 6.15 -5.84 14.97
N VAL A 101 6.95 -4.98 14.36
CA VAL A 101 6.99 -4.80 12.91
C VAL A 101 8.38 -5.15 12.38
N ILE A 102 8.43 -5.92 11.30
CA ILE A 102 9.66 -6.23 10.56
C ILE A 102 9.43 -5.83 9.12
N TYR A 103 10.27 -4.92 8.60
CA TYR A 103 10.21 -4.48 7.21
C TYR A 103 11.15 -5.30 6.33
N ASP A 104 10.63 -5.72 5.18
CA ASP A 104 11.37 -6.27 4.05
C ASP A 104 10.94 -5.54 2.78
N ARG A 105 11.47 -4.34 2.57
CA ARG A 105 11.03 -3.41 1.51
C ARG A 105 12.17 -2.83 0.67
N LYS A 106 13.39 -3.26 0.87
CA LYS A 106 14.51 -2.82 0.02
C LYS A 106 14.31 -3.29 -1.41
N HIS A 107 14.70 -2.47 -2.37
CA HIS A 107 14.63 -2.80 -3.79
C HIS A 107 13.21 -3.15 -4.29
N SER A 108 12.20 -2.58 -3.66
CA SER A 108 10.83 -2.71 -4.15
C SER A 108 10.63 -1.97 -5.48
N ALA A 109 9.61 -2.34 -6.22
CA ALA A 109 9.24 -1.65 -7.45
C ALA A 109 9.07 -0.14 -7.24
N PHE A 110 8.44 0.25 -6.12
CA PHE A 110 8.29 1.66 -5.74
C PHE A 110 9.63 2.33 -5.45
N ALA A 111 10.52 1.67 -4.71
CA ALA A 111 11.79 2.26 -4.27
C ALA A 111 12.79 2.47 -5.41
N GLU A 112 12.75 1.62 -6.45
CA GLU A 112 13.72 1.64 -7.56
C GLU A 112 13.18 2.28 -8.84
N TYR A 113 11.95 2.75 -8.84
CA TYR A 113 11.36 3.36 -10.02
C TYR A 113 12.02 4.70 -10.35
N ASP A 114 12.23 4.97 -11.64
CA ASP A 114 12.76 6.25 -12.11
C ASP A 114 11.64 7.29 -12.23
N TYR A 115 11.42 8.04 -11.16
CA TYR A 115 10.38 9.08 -11.08
C TYR A 115 10.63 10.29 -11.97
N THR A 116 11.82 10.42 -12.57
CA THR A 116 12.08 11.49 -13.56
C THR A 116 11.28 11.31 -14.84
N THR A 117 10.78 10.10 -15.09
CA THR A 117 9.92 9.78 -16.24
C THR A 117 8.45 10.12 -16.02
N VAL A 118 8.05 10.52 -14.80
CA VAL A 118 6.67 10.85 -14.46
C VAL A 118 6.40 12.33 -14.70
N ASP A 119 5.39 12.64 -15.50
CA ASP A 119 4.87 14.01 -15.60
C ASP A 119 3.97 14.33 -14.42
N PHE A 120 4.56 14.76 -13.30
CA PHE A 120 3.82 15.12 -12.10
C PHE A 120 2.85 16.30 -12.29
N LYS A 121 3.12 17.18 -13.24
CA LYS A 121 2.20 18.28 -13.56
C LYS A 121 0.90 17.72 -14.12
N ALA A 122 0.98 16.83 -15.10
CA ALA A 122 -0.18 16.17 -15.67
C ALA A 122 -0.86 15.23 -14.64
N LEU A 123 -0.08 14.50 -13.84
CA LEU A 123 -0.60 13.61 -12.80
C LEU A 123 -1.45 14.36 -11.77
N LEU A 124 -1.03 15.55 -11.37
CA LEU A 124 -1.67 16.33 -10.29
C LEU A 124 -2.78 17.26 -10.80
N GLU A 125 -2.95 17.37 -12.12
CA GLU A 125 -3.97 18.23 -12.70
C GLU A 125 -5.38 17.79 -12.28
N GLY A 126 -6.17 18.73 -11.77
CA GLY A 126 -7.56 18.48 -11.35
C GLY A 126 -7.73 17.89 -9.94
N TYR A 127 -6.65 17.73 -9.18
CA TYR A 127 -6.73 17.42 -7.75
C TYR A 127 -6.65 18.68 -6.91
N ASP A 128 -7.44 18.71 -5.83
CA ASP A 128 -7.46 19.82 -4.87
C ASP A 128 -6.41 19.65 -3.77
N TRP A 129 -6.07 18.40 -3.44
CA TRP A 129 -5.15 18.02 -2.35
C TRP A 129 -4.20 16.89 -2.75
N LEU A 130 -2.96 17.00 -2.27
CA LEU A 130 -1.91 15.99 -2.35
C LEU A 130 -1.42 15.62 -0.93
N HIS A 131 -1.31 14.30 -0.67
CA HIS A 131 -0.72 13.75 0.55
C HIS A 131 0.40 12.78 0.22
#